data_02835afdd931a10e91d41a9e97afad12
#
_entry.id   02835afdd931a10e91d41a9e97afad12
#
_cell.length_a   1.000
_cell.length_b   1.000
_cell.length_c   1.000
_cell.angle_alpha   90.00
_cell.angle_beta   90.00
_cell.angle_gamma   90.00
#
_symmetry.space_group_name_H-M   'P 1'
#
loop_
_entity.id
_entity.type
_entity.pdbx_description
1 polymer ?
#
loop_
_entity_poly.entity_id
_entity_poly.type
_entity_poly.pdbx_seq_one_letter_code
_entity_poly.pdbx_strand_id
1 'polypeptide(L)'
;AGSKEYVDWIDGLFTENPLKNVTKWKDKFKVKVVDYPSDMEADIRAQMVGGDKSCRILSSYTRKWESMSNLAPLHDADADFDFDLADKNGKRWQRYWNNPNGYAIYVQGAGNSMMHQDPLSEVGCPYVVRGFDFDYVGLLWLEDIYVRNGKWYVSIKHNEETATASSRKRARDEQKEAIRNKFIKGKMKDIDEVPGFDPRFPAAHALFETVAQAYRILLTRAIKGVTIYIKDEETRAYVRELLNGE
;
A
#
# COMPACT_ATOMS: atom_id res chain seq x y z
N ALA A 1 -7.74 -5.37 -15.28
CA ALA A 1 -7.65 -4.22 -14.39
C ALA A 1 -8.72 -3.21 -14.79
N GLY A 2 -9.62 -2.81 -13.92
CA GLY A 2 -10.62 -1.77 -14.03
C GLY A 2 -10.91 -1.11 -15.39
N SER A 3 -11.83 -0.17 -15.46
CA SER A 3 -12.02 0.60 -16.69
C SER A 3 -10.82 1.55 -16.91
N LYS A 4 -10.65 2.01 -18.17
CA LYS A 4 -9.62 3.02 -18.50
C LYS A 4 -9.74 4.24 -17.57
N GLU A 5 -10.96 4.66 -17.30
CA GLU A 5 -11.25 5.82 -16.45
C GLU A 5 -10.83 5.61 -14.99
N TYR A 6 -10.87 4.37 -14.48
CA TYR A 6 -10.33 4.04 -13.16
C TYR A 6 -8.81 4.12 -13.14
N VAL A 7 -8.14 3.61 -14.18
CA VAL A 7 -6.68 3.72 -14.32
C VAL A 7 -6.25 5.18 -14.43
N ASP A 8 -6.94 5.97 -15.25
CA ASP A 8 -6.69 7.42 -15.38
C ASP A 8 -6.87 8.15 -14.02
N TRP A 9 -7.84 7.72 -13.21
CA TRP A 9 -8.01 8.25 -11.84
C TRP A 9 -6.85 7.86 -10.92
N ILE A 10 -6.37 6.60 -10.97
CA ILE A 10 -5.20 6.19 -10.18
C ILE A 10 -3.96 6.99 -10.58
N ASP A 11 -3.74 7.19 -11.88
CA ASP A 11 -2.63 7.99 -12.39
C ASP A 11 -2.72 9.44 -11.93
N GLY A 12 -3.94 9.97 -11.83
CA GLY A 12 -4.21 11.31 -11.30
C GLY A 12 -4.14 11.41 -9.77
N LEU A 13 -4.29 10.31 -9.03
CA LEU A 13 -4.33 10.30 -7.57
C LEU A 13 -3.03 10.82 -6.94
N PHE A 14 -1.90 10.38 -7.47
CA PHE A 14 -0.56 10.71 -6.96
C PHE A 14 0.05 11.90 -7.73
N THR A 15 -0.71 12.97 -7.86
CA THR A 15 -0.28 14.23 -8.47
C THR A 15 -0.38 15.39 -7.48
N GLU A 16 0.20 16.54 -7.80
CA GLU A 16 0.08 17.74 -6.96
C GLU A 16 -1.37 18.20 -6.81
N ASN A 17 -2.18 17.99 -7.86
CA ASN A 17 -3.61 18.34 -7.90
C ASN A 17 -4.43 17.12 -8.36
N PRO A 18 -4.78 16.20 -7.47
CA PRO A 18 -5.52 15.00 -7.82
C PRO A 18 -6.89 15.30 -8.42
N LEU A 19 -7.27 14.49 -9.40
CA LEU A 19 -8.58 14.60 -10.05
C LEU A 19 -9.69 14.12 -9.09
N LYS A 20 -10.72 14.96 -8.92
CA LYS A 20 -11.90 14.65 -8.08
C LYS A 20 -13.03 13.93 -8.84
N ASN A 21 -12.87 13.65 -10.12
CA ASN A 21 -13.96 13.10 -10.95
C ASN A 21 -13.92 11.57 -10.99
N VAL A 22 -14.73 10.93 -10.14
CA VAL A 22 -14.88 9.47 -10.05
C VAL A 22 -16.19 8.95 -10.68
N THR A 23 -17.05 9.81 -11.19
CA THR A 23 -18.41 9.46 -11.62
C THR A 23 -18.43 8.47 -12.79
N LYS A 24 -17.44 8.51 -13.66
CA LYS A 24 -17.41 7.69 -14.89
C LYS A 24 -17.17 6.20 -14.65
N TRP A 25 -16.56 5.82 -13.53
CA TRP A 25 -16.17 4.43 -13.29
C TRP A 25 -16.78 3.84 -12.00
N LYS A 26 -17.28 4.67 -11.07
CA LYS A 26 -17.75 4.26 -9.74
C LYS A 26 -18.86 3.19 -9.78
N ASP A 27 -19.70 3.19 -10.79
CA ASP A 27 -20.77 2.20 -10.96
C ASP A 27 -20.27 0.85 -11.49
N LYS A 28 -19.12 0.83 -12.17
CA LYS A 28 -18.56 -0.36 -12.82
C LYS A 28 -17.46 -1.03 -12.02
N PHE A 29 -16.75 -0.25 -11.19
CA PHE A 29 -15.64 -0.71 -10.38
C PHE A 29 -15.79 -0.19 -8.95
N LYS A 30 -15.77 -1.10 -7.98
CA LYS A 30 -16.02 -0.76 -6.57
C LYS A 30 -14.73 -0.35 -5.89
N VAL A 31 -14.66 0.89 -5.37
CA VAL A 31 -13.61 1.32 -4.45
C VAL A 31 -14.23 1.67 -3.10
N LYS A 32 -13.72 1.08 -2.05
CA LYS A 32 -14.17 1.32 -0.69
C LYS A 32 -12.97 1.60 0.21
N VAL A 33 -13.06 2.64 1.04
CA VAL A 33 -12.06 2.95 2.07
C VAL A 33 -12.65 2.67 3.44
N VAL A 34 -11.95 1.86 4.23
CA VAL A 34 -12.40 1.40 5.56
C VAL A 34 -11.50 1.89 6.68
N ASP A 35 -12.00 1.84 7.93
CA ASP A 35 -11.29 2.35 9.10
C ASP A 35 -10.39 1.31 9.77
N TYR A 36 -10.66 0.02 9.57
CA TYR A 36 -9.93 -1.07 10.21
C TYR A 36 -9.50 -2.14 9.21
N PRO A 37 -8.34 -2.79 9.41
CA PRO A 37 -7.88 -3.85 8.52
C PRO A 37 -8.81 -5.07 8.54
N SER A 38 -9.46 -5.37 9.67
CA SER A 38 -10.46 -6.44 9.74
C SER A 38 -11.71 -6.14 8.89
N ASP A 39 -12.12 -4.87 8.76
CA ASP A 39 -13.24 -4.49 7.90
C ASP A 39 -12.88 -4.65 6.42
N MET A 40 -11.62 -4.34 6.03
CA MET A 40 -11.12 -4.62 4.70
C MET A 40 -11.18 -6.12 4.40
N GLU A 41 -10.65 -6.95 5.29
CA GLU A 41 -10.67 -8.41 5.10
C GLU A 41 -12.10 -8.97 5.05
N ALA A 42 -12.98 -8.52 5.94
CA ALA A 42 -14.38 -8.95 5.95
C ALA A 42 -15.11 -8.59 4.65
N ASP A 43 -14.86 -7.40 4.11
CA ASP A 43 -15.44 -6.96 2.83
C ASP A 43 -14.96 -7.84 1.66
N ILE A 44 -13.66 -8.16 1.62
CA ILE A 44 -13.09 -9.05 0.61
C ILE A 44 -13.63 -10.49 0.76
N ARG A 45 -13.71 -11.02 1.99
CA ARG A 45 -14.31 -12.35 2.25
C ARG A 45 -15.76 -12.43 1.81
N ALA A 46 -16.53 -11.36 2.00
CA ALA A 46 -17.92 -11.30 1.51
C ALA A 46 -18.02 -11.42 -0.02
N GLN A 47 -17.00 -10.95 -0.76
CA GLN A 47 -16.94 -11.12 -2.22
C GLN A 47 -16.60 -12.56 -2.65
N MET A 48 -15.96 -13.35 -1.77
CA MET A 48 -15.58 -14.74 -2.05
C MET A 48 -16.76 -15.71 -1.93
N VAL A 49 -17.84 -15.32 -1.28
CA VAL A 49 -19.04 -16.16 -1.12
C VAL A 49 -19.64 -16.48 -2.49
N GLY A 50 -19.83 -17.77 -2.76
CA GLY A 50 -20.38 -18.27 -4.03
C GLY A 50 -19.35 -18.86 -5.01
N GLY A 51 -18.08 -19.04 -4.55
CA GLY A 51 -17.01 -19.73 -5.30
C GLY A 51 -16.33 -18.86 -6.39
N ASP A 52 -15.26 -19.36 -6.94
CA ASP A 52 -14.54 -18.93 -8.17
C ASP A 52 -14.06 -17.47 -8.28
N LYS A 53 -14.02 -16.70 -7.17
CA LYS A 53 -13.46 -15.36 -7.20
C LYS A 53 -12.03 -15.35 -6.66
N SER A 54 -11.11 -14.87 -7.49
CA SER A 54 -9.71 -14.66 -7.09
C SER A 54 -9.59 -13.40 -6.26
N CYS A 55 -9.21 -13.53 -4.98
CA CYS A 55 -9.05 -12.41 -4.06
C CYS A 55 -7.69 -12.47 -3.35
N ARG A 56 -7.09 -11.31 -3.08
CA ARG A 56 -5.81 -11.20 -2.36
C ARG A 56 -5.78 -9.95 -1.49
N ILE A 57 -4.94 -10.00 -0.45
CA ILE A 57 -4.55 -8.83 0.34
C ILE A 57 -3.15 -8.41 -0.12
N LEU A 58 -2.95 -7.13 -0.40
CA LEU A 58 -1.72 -6.58 -0.94
C LEU A 58 -1.21 -5.41 -0.10
N SER A 59 0.10 -5.19 -0.08
CA SER A 59 0.73 -3.99 0.51
C SER A 59 2.02 -3.61 -0.24
N SER A 60 2.43 -2.34 -0.10
CA SER A 60 3.77 -1.88 -0.49
C SER A 60 4.82 -2.29 0.53
N TYR A 61 6.12 -2.11 0.22
CA TYR A 61 7.22 -2.42 1.14
C TYR A 61 7.39 -1.37 2.25
N THR A 62 6.37 -1.19 3.04
CA THR A 62 6.35 -0.25 4.18
C THR A 62 6.78 -0.88 5.50
N ARG A 63 6.97 -2.19 5.51
CA ARG A 63 7.36 -2.99 6.68
C ARG A 63 8.60 -3.81 6.37
N LYS A 64 9.44 -3.97 7.40
CA LYS A 64 10.51 -4.95 7.35
C LYS A 64 9.93 -6.35 7.20
N TRP A 65 10.57 -7.16 6.40
CA TRP A 65 10.15 -8.54 6.16
C TRP A 65 10.80 -9.45 7.20
N GLU A 66 10.20 -9.57 8.37
CA GLU A 66 10.74 -10.35 9.49
C GLU A 66 10.68 -11.84 9.17
N SER A 67 9.64 -12.33 8.53
CA SER A 67 9.47 -13.73 8.15
C SER A 67 10.32 -14.18 6.96
N MET A 68 11.06 -13.27 6.29
CA MET A 68 11.83 -13.57 5.07
C MET A 68 12.85 -14.70 5.24
N SER A 69 13.49 -14.78 6.40
CA SER A 69 14.50 -15.81 6.72
C SER A 69 13.90 -17.09 7.26
N ASN A 70 12.61 -17.09 7.55
CA ASN A 70 11.93 -18.25 8.10
C ASN A 70 11.48 -19.17 6.96
N LEU A 71 12.29 -20.20 6.67
CA LEU A 71 12.00 -21.22 5.66
C LEU A 71 10.97 -22.25 6.13
N ALA A 72 10.58 -22.20 7.40
CA ALA A 72 9.50 -23.02 7.96
C ALA A 72 8.13 -22.55 7.42
N PRO A 73 7.08 -23.35 7.53
CA PRO A 73 5.73 -22.92 7.20
C PRO A 73 5.41 -21.62 7.94
N LEU A 74 4.97 -20.58 7.20
CA LEU A 74 4.69 -19.23 7.67
C LEU A 74 3.58 -19.13 8.75
N HIS A 75 3.25 -20.20 9.41
CA HIS A 75 2.15 -20.27 10.38
C HIS A 75 2.58 -21.02 11.65
N ASP A 76 3.88 -21.01 11.94
CA ASP A 76 4.37 -21.43 13.23
C ASP A 76 3.90 -20.42 14.29
N ALA A 77 3.30 -20.91 15.36
CA ALA A 77 2.73 -20.08 16.43
C ALA A 77 3.75 -19.15 17.12
N ASP A 78 5.03 -19.41 16.94
CA ASP A 78 6.14 -18.66 17.53
C ASP A 78 6.80 -17.65 16.58
N ALA A 79 6.30 -17.51 15.34
CA ALA A 79 6.88 -16.58 14.37
C ALA A 79 6.32 -15.15 14.55
N ASP A 80 7.21 -14.15 14.50
CA ASP A 80 6.81 -12.74 14.49
C ASP A 80 6.06 -12.38 13.20
N PHE A 81 4.92 -11.75 13.34
CA PHE A 81 4.14 -11.28 12.19
C PHE A 81 4.78 -10.07 11.51
N ASP A 82 4.82 -10.06 10.18
CA ASP A 82 5.26 -8.90 9.40
C ASP A 82 4.28 -7.74 9.51
N PHE A 83 2.99 -8.05 9.60
CA PHE A 83 1.91 -7.11 9.84
C PHE A 83 1.27 -7.39 11.19
N ASP A 84 1.38 -6.46 12.10
CA ASP A 84 0.71 -6.46 13.39
C ASP A 84 0.08 -5.07 13.60
N LEU A 85 -1.18 -4.94 13.21
CA LEU A 85 -1.90 -3.68 13.12
C LEU A 85 -2.96 -3.59 14.23
N ALA A 86 -3.12 -2.38 14.77
CA ALA A 86 -4.24 -2.10 15.67
C ALA A 86 -5.56 -2.24 14.89
N ASP A 87 -6.53 -2.87 15.53
CA ASP A 87 -7.85 -3.13 14.99
C ASP A 87 -8.93 -2.66 15.97
N LYS A 88 -10.20 -2.76 15.58
CA LYS A 88 -11.32 -2.34 16.42
C LYS A 88 -11.38 -3.09 17.74
N ASN A 89 -11.90 -2.43 18.78
CA ASN A 89 -12.10 -2.98 20.11
C ASN A 89 -10.80 -3.48 20.79
N GLY A 90 -9.66 -2.84 20.50
CA GLY A 90 -8.36 -3.21 21.06
C GLY A 90 -7.76 -4.52 20.54
N LYS A 91 -8.38 -5.11 19.53
CA LYS A 91 -7.86 -6.31 18.87
C LYS A 91 -6.64 -5.98 18.01
N ARG A 92 -5.94 -7.03 17.61
CA ARG A 92 -4.83 -6.96 16.65
C ARG A 92 -5.22 -7.73 15.39
N TRP A 93 -4.85 -7.16 14.24
CA TRP A 93 -4.92 -7.82 12.94
C TRP A 93 -3.50 -8.19 12.53
N GLN A 94 -3.24 -9.48 12.31
CA GLN A 94 -1.90 -10.02 12.15
C GLN A 94 -1.81 -10.88 10.89
N ARG A 95 -0.76 -10.68 10.06
CA ARG A 95 -0.49 -11.43 8.84
C ARG A 95 1.00 -11.46 8.54
N TYR A 96 1.41 -12.45 7.75
CA TYR A 96 2.74 -12.56 7.18
C TYR A 96 2.80 -11.96 5.78
N TRP A 97 4.01 -11.58 5.34
CA TRP A 97 4.28 -11.38 3.93
C TRP A 97 4.16 -12.71 3.17
N ASN A 98 3.92 -12.64 1.87
CA ASN A 98 4.00 -13.79 0.98
C ASN A 98 5.39 -14.44 1.05
N ASN A 99 5.42 -15.78 1.11
CA ASN A 99 6.68 -16.52 1.14
C ASN A 99 7.48 -16.29 -0.16
N PRO A 100 8.74 -15.80 -0.10
CA PRO A 100 9.55 -15.53 -1.29
C PRO A 100 9.84 -16.78 -2.12
N ASN A 101 9.94 -17.95 -1.48
CA ASN A 101 10.14 -19.24 -2.16
C ASN A 101 8.82 -19.80 -2.73
N GLY A 102 7.68 -19.20 -2.40
CA GLY A 102 6.35 -19.62 -2.78
C GLY A 102 5.60 -18.63 -3.64
N TYR A 103 6.26 -17.73 -4.39
CA TYR A 103 5.57 -16.73 -5.21
C TYR A 103 4.52 -17.34 -6.16
N ALA A 104 4.85 -18.46 -6.80
CA ALA A 104 3.89 -19.19 -7.63
C ALA A 104 2.71 -19.73 -6.80
N ILE A 105 2.98 -20.23 -5.59
CA ILE A 105 1.95 -20.71 -4.65
C ILE A 105 1.04 -19.57 -4.22
N TYR A 106 1.60 -18.39 -3.91
CA TYR A 106 0.81 -17.21 -3.56
C TYR A 106 -0.19 -16.84 -4.65
N VAL A 107 0.26 -16.82 -5.90
CA VAL A 107 -0.58 -16.41 -7.04
C VAL A 107 -1.61 -17.48 -7.38
N GLN A 108 -1.19 -18.74 -7.45
CA GLN A 108 -2.03 -19.84 -7.93
C GLN A 108 -2.84 -20.52 -6.84
N GLY A 109 -2.45 -20.34 -5.56
CA GLY A 109 -3.06 -21.07 -4.45
C GLY A 109 -2.87 -22.59 -4.56
N ALA A 110 -1.72 -23.04 -5.07
CA ALA A 110 -1.50 -24.44 -5.41
C ALA A 110 -1.16 -25.32 -4.20
N GLY A 111 -1.56 -26.57 -4.27
CA GLY A 111 -1.14 -27.63 -3.33
C GLY A 111 -1.78 -27.53 -1.94
N ASN A 112 -1.04 -28.01 -0.93
CA ASN A 112 -1.45 -27.99 0.48
C ASN A 112 -1.03 -26.70 1.21
N SER A 113 -0.81 -25.61 0.47
CA SER A 113 -0.40 -24.33 1.06
C SER A 113 -1.54 -23.67 1.83
N MET A 114 -1.20 -22.82 2.79
CA MET A 114 -2.19 -21.98 3.48
C MET A 114 -2.95 -21.10 2.50
N MET A 115 -2.30 -20.61 1.43
CA MET A 115 -2.94 -19.82 0.37
C MET A 115 -3.99 -20.61 -0.43
N HIS A 116 -3.88 -21.94 -0.49
CA HIS A 116 -4.91 -22.78 -1.06
C HIS A 116 -6.14 -22.91 -0.14
N GLN A 117 -5.89 -23.02 1.17
CA GLN A 117 -6.95 -23.13 2.18
C GLN A 117 -7.61 -21.76 2.44
N ASP A 118 -6.82 -20.72 2.54
CA ASP A 118 -7.26 -19.33 2.74
C ASP A 118 -6.45 -18.36 1.88
N PRO A 119 -7.00 -17.88 0.75
CA PRO A 119 -6.34 -16.93 -0.14
C PRO A 119 -6.00 -15.56 0.49
N LEU A 120 -6.49 -15.28 1.70
CA LEU A 120 -6.21 -14.06 2.46
C LEU A 120 -5.26 -14.29 3.64
N SER A 121 -4.64 -15.46 3.73
CA SER A 121 -3.73 -15.82 4.84
C SER A 121 -2.41 -15.04 4.83
N GLU A 122 -1.96 -14.60 3.65
CA GLU A 122 -0.72 -13.85 3.47
C GLU A 122 -0.98 -12.53 2.73
N VAL A 123 -0.11 -11.54 2.94
CA VAL A 123 -0.12 -10.26 2.23
C VAL A 123 0.87 -10.31 1.07
N GLY A 124 0.42 -10.00 -0.14
CA GLY A 124 1.26 -9.95 -1.33
C GLY A 124 1.99 -8.62 -1.49
N CYS A 125 3.21 -8.70 -1.98
CA CYS A 125 4.02 -7.55 -2.31
C CYS A 125 3.89 -7.14 -3.81
N PRO A 126 4.33 -5.94 -4.22
CA PRO A 126 4.24 -5.52 -5.62
C PRO A 126 4.96 -6.46 -6.60
N TYR A 127 6.00 -7.17 -6.17
CA TYR A 127 6.76 -8.08 -7.05
C TYR A 127 6.00 -9.37 -7.34
N VAL A 128 5.36 -9.96 -6.33
CA VAL A 128 4.64 -11.24 -6.50
C VAL A 128 3.41 -11.12 -7.38
N VAL A 129 2.81 -9.93 -7.45
CA VAL A 129 1.56 -9.71 -8.21
C VAL A 129 1.79 -9.13 -9.61
N ARG A 130 3.03 -8.93 -10.05
CA ARG A 130 3.32 -8.47 -11.41
C ARG A 130 2.82 -9.47 -12.45
N GLY A 131 1.98 -8.99 -13.37
CA GLY A 131 1.43 -9.83 -14.44
C GLY A 131 0.21 -10.66 -14.03
N PHE A 132 -0.30 -10.51 -12.80
CA PHE A 132 -1.48 -11.19 -12.32
C PHE A 132 -2.54 -10.19 -11.88
N ASP A 133 -3.80 -10.48 -12.22
CA ASP A 133 -4.95 -9.72 -11.83
C ASP A 133 -5.88 -10.60 -10.96
N PHE A 134 -6.59 -9.96 -10.03
CA PHE A 134 -7.52 -10.60 -9.11
C PHE A 134 -8.90 -9.96 -9.24
N ASP A 135 -9.97 -10.72 -8.96
CA ASP A 135 -11.31 -10.14 -8.98
C ASP A 135 -11.45 -8.99 -7.97
N TYR A 136 -11.01 -9.22 -6.73
CA TYR A 136 -11.04 -8.22 -5.67
C TYR A 136 -9.71 -8.19 -4.91
N VAL A 137 -9.31 -6.99 -4.51
CA VAL A 137 -8.08 -6.74 -3.77
C VAL A 137 -8.39 -5.99 -2.47
N GLY A 138 -7.88 -6.49 -1.35
CA GLY A 138 -7.73 -5.74 -0.12
C GLY A 138 -6.36 -5.04 -0.14
N LEU A 139 -6.31 -3.73 -0.05
CA LEU A 139 -5.06 -2.98 -0.03
C LEU A 139 -4.78 -2.43 1.37
N LEU A 140 -3.63 -2.78 1.92
CA LEU A 140 -3.05 -2.16 3.10
C LEU A 140 -2.18 -0.99 2.67
N TRP A 141 -2.67 0.22 2.94
CA TRP A 141 -1.93 1.45 2.73
C TRP A 141 -1.46 1.98 4.09
N LEU A 142 -0.18 1.87 4.35
CA LEU A 142 0.37 2.15 5.68
C LEU A 142 1.06 3.53 5.73
N GLU A 143 2.35 3.59 6.13
CA GLU A 143 2.97 4.88 6.47
C GLU A 143 4.01 5.37 5.46
N ASP A 144 4.21 4.70 4.33
CA ASP A 144 5.26 5.02 3.38
C ASP A 144 4.95 6.23 2.47
N ILE A 145 3.66 6.47 2.20
CA ILE A 145 3.17 7.65 1.47
C ILE A 145 1.88 8.15 2.12
N TYR A 146 1.77 9.44 2.35
CA TYR A 146 0.65 10.03 3.10
C TYR A 146 0.45 11.50 2.77
N VAL A 147 -0.64 12.07 3.26
CA VAL A 147 -1.04 13.47 3.05
C VAL A 147 -0.87 14.27 4.33
N ARG A 148 -0.38 15.51 4.21
CA ARG A 148 -0.41 16.55 5.26
C ARG A 148 -0.83 17.88 4.65
N ASN A 149 -1.90 18.46 5.20
CA ASN A 149 -2.46 19.73 4.72
C ASN A 149 -2.75 19.70 3.21
N GLY A 150 -3.35 18.63 2.71
CA GLY A 150 -3.69 18.43 1.31
C GLY A 150 -2.50 18.19 0.37
N LYS A 151 -1.30 17.94 0.89
CA LYS A 151 -0.09 17.68 0.09
C LYS A 151 0.49 16.31 0.37
N TRP A 152 0.97 15.66 -0.67
CA TRP A 152 1.62 14.36 -0.57
C TRP A 152 3.02 14.46 0.03
N TYR A 153 3.31 13.51 0.92
CA TYR A 153 4.60 13.26 1.54
C TYR A 153 4.99 11.79 1.39
N VAL A 154 6.28 11.52 1.44
CA VAL A 154 6.84 10.16 1.51
C VAL A 154 7.68 10.00 2.76
N SER A 155 7.52 8.88 3.46
CA SER A 155 8.36 8.53 4.60
C SER A 155 9.65 7.85 4.15
N ILE A 156 10.78 8.34 4.66
CA ILE A 156 12.08 7.69 4.45
C ILE A 156 12.21 6.47 5.36
N LYS A 157 11.65 6.54 6.57
CA LYS A 157 11.74 5.51 7.60
C LYS A 157 10.85 4.30 7.28
N HIS A 158 9.61 4.57 6.85
CA HIS A 158 8.63 3.54 6.57
C HIS A 158 8.64 3.08 5.11
N ASN A 159 9.80 3.03 4.50
CA ASN A 159 10.00 2.48 3.17
C ASN A 159 11.18 1.49 3.23
N GLU A 160 10.86 0.21 3.27
CA GLU A 160 11.83 -0.88 3.43
C GLU A 160 12.24 -1.51 2.09
N GLU A 161 11.75 -0.98 0.97
CA GLU A 161 12.15 -1.42 -0.37
C GLU A 161 13.65 -1.22 -0.58
N THR A 162 14.37 -2.31 -0.80
CA THR A 162 15.83 -2.29 -0.98
C THR A 162 16.26 -1.45 -2.19
N ALA A 163 15.48 -1.52 -3.28
CA ALA A 163 15.76 -0.76 -4.50
C ALA A 163 15.69 0.76 -4.29
N THR A 164 14.96 1.23 -3.26
CA THR A 164 14.84 2.67 -2.95
C THR A 164 15.93 3.19 -2.01
N ALA A 165 16.83 2.35 -1.51
CA ALA A 165 17.82 2.75 -0.50
C ALA A 165 18.66 3.98 -0.90
N SER A 166 19.12 4.04 -2.15
CA SER A 166 19.88 5.18 -2.68
C SER A 166 19.01 6.45 -2.84
N SER A 167 17.77 6.31 -3.24
CA SER A 167 16.81 7.41 -3.38
C SER A 167 16.43 7.98 -2.01
N ARG A 168 16.19 7.11 -1.02
CA ARG A 168 15.94 7.51 0.38
C ARG A 168 17.13 8.30 0.97
N LYS A 169 18.36 7.83 0.69
CA LYS A 169 19.56 8.55 1.13
C LYS A 169 19.65 9.94 0.49
N ARG A 170 19.47 10.03 -0.82
CA ARG A 170 19.51 11.33 -1.55
C ARG A 170 18.44 12.30 -1.03
N ALA A 171 17.21 11.86 -0.89
CA ALA A 171 16.12 12.67 -0.35
C ALA A 171 16.42 13.17 1.07
N ARG A 172 17.00 12.32 1.93
CA ARG A 172 17.42 12.70 3.28
C ARG A 172 18.55 13.73 3.27
N ASP A 173 19.55 13.54 2.42
CA ASP A 173 20.71 14.44 2.33
C ASP A 173 20.27 15.82 1.80
N GLU A 174 19.37 15.86 0.82
CA GLU A 174 18.74 17.08 0.30
C GLU A 174 18.02 17.89 1.41
N GLN A 175 17.21 17.21 2.24
CA GLN A 175 16.53 17.86 3.38
C GLN A 175 17.52 18.36 4.44
N LYS A 176 18.57 17.59 4.73
CA LYS A 176 19.62 18.00 5.67
C LYS A 176 20.35 19.24 5.19
N GLU A 177 20.63 19.33 3.89
CA GLU A 177 21.27 20.50 3.30
C GLU A 177 20.35 21.73 3.39
N ALA A 178 19.06 21.56 3.10
CA ALA A 178 18.08 22.64 3.23
C ALA A 178 17.95 23.17 4.67
N ILE A 179 18.01 22.29 5.68
CA ILE A 179 18.04 22.70 7.09
C ILE A 179 19.35 23.43 7.41
N ARG A 180 20.49 22.90 6.97
CA ARG A 180 21.81 23.50 7.19
C ARG A 180 21.89 24.92 6.61
N ASN A 181 21.35 25.10 5.43
CA ASN A 181 21.30 26.38 4.74
C ASN A 181 20.11 27.27 5.18
N LYS A 182 19.35 26.86 6.20
CA LYS A 182 18.21 27.59 6.78
C LYS A 182 17.06 27.82 5.78
N PHE A 183 16.96 27.07 4.68
CA PHE A 183 15.84 27.15 3.76
C PHE A 183 14.56 26.57 4.35
N ILE A 184 14.67 25.58 5.25
CA ILE A 184 13.55 25.01 5.99
C ILE A 184 13.91 24.94 7.48
N LYS A 185 12.86 24.90 8.34
CA LYS A 185 13.01 24.65 9.78
C LYS A 185 13.00 23.15 10.04
N GLY A 186 13.82 22.67 10.97
CA GLY A 186 13.83 21.26 11.37
C GLY A 186 15.09 20.87 12.11
N LYS A 187 15.14 19.64 12.59
CA LYS A 187 16.30 19.03 13.22
C LYS A 187 16.86 17.95 12.29
N MET A 188 18.14 18.04 11.95
CA MET A 188 18.79 17.10 11.01
C MET A 188 18.67 15.62 11.38
N LYS A 189 18.54 15.30 12.68
CA LYS A 189 18.40 13.92 13.15
C LYS A 189 17.00 13.33 12.97
N ASP A 190 16.00 14.19 12.83
CA ASP A 190 14.58 13.80 12.85
C ASP A 190 13.93 13.83 11.45
N ILE A 191 14.75 13.86 10.38
CA ILE A 191 14.22 13.87 9.02
C ILE A 191 13.72 12.49 8.66
N ASP A 192 12.41 12.36 8.58
CA ASP A 192 11.71 11.17 8.15
C ASP A 192 10.72 11.45 7.02
N GLU A 193 10.11 12.60 7.04
CA GLU A 193 9.08 13.03 6.12
C GLU A 193 9.64 13.99 5.08
N VAL A 194 9.40 13.71 3.80
CA VAL A 194 9.84 14.59 2.71
C VAL A 194 8.68 14.91 1.77
N PRO A 195 8.56 16.19 1.32
CA PRO A 195 7.47 16.62 0.45
C PRO A 195 7.58 15.97 -0.93
N GLY A 196 6.45 15.47 -1.44
CA GLY A 196 6.41 14.81 -2.74
C GLY A 196 6.50 15.77 -3.94
N PHE A 197 6.05 17.02 -3.79
CA PHE A 197 5.90 17.98 -4.89
C PHE A 197 6.51 19.35 -4.64
N ASP A 198 7.54 19.46 -3.81
CA ASP A 198 8.26 20.71 -3.66
C ASP A 198 9.42 20.78 -4.68
N PRO A 199 9.41 21.72 -5.64
CA PRO A 199 10.42 21.79 -6.70
C PRO A 199 11.84 22.06 -6.19
N ARG A 200 11.98 22.49 -4.94
CA ARG A 200 13.28 22.65 -4.28
C ARG A 200 13.92 21.31 -3.89
N PHE A 201 13.15 20.22 -3.91
CA PHE A 201 13.55 18.90 -3.41
C PHE A 201 13.31 17.80 -4.46
N PRO A 202 14.06 17.82 -5.59
CA PRO A 202 13.88 16.86 -6.67
C PRO A 202 14.17 15.41 -6.27
N ALA A 203 15.07 15.18 -5.29
CA ALA A 203 15.33 13.82 -4.82
C ALA A 203 14.17 13.27 -3.96
N ALA A 204 13.49 14.13 -3.21
CA ALA A 204 12.27 13.78 -2.49
C ALA A 204 11.14 13.44 -3.47
N HIS A 205 10.98 14.21 -4.53
CA HIS A 205 10.00 13.93 -5.59
C HIS A 205 10.27 12.59 -6.29
N ALA A 206 11.52 12.29 -6.63
CA ALA A 206 11.88 11.02 -7.25
C ALA A 206 11.60 9.81 -6.33
N LEU A 207 11.81 9.95 -5.02
CA LEU A 207 11.43 8.92 -4.05
C LEU A 207 9.91 8.76 -3.99
N PHE A 208 9.17 9.87 -3.92
CA PHE A 208 7.71 9.87 -3.94
C PHE A 208 7.16 9.14 -5.16
N GLU A 209 7.63 9.46 -6.37
CA GLU A 209 7.20 8.81 -7.61
C GLU A 209 7.47 7.30 -7.59
N THR A 210 8.60 6.87 -7.03
CA THR A 210 8.93 5.45 -6.91
C THR A 210 7.93 4.71 -6.01
N VAL A 211 7.57 5.30 -4.86
CA VAL A 211 6.58 4.70 -3.94
C VAL A 211 5.18 4.76 -4.53
N ALA A 212 4.79 5.88 -5.12
CA ALA A 212 3.50 6.04 -5.80
C ALA A 212 3.31 5.01 -6.91
N GLN A 213 4.38 4.67 -7.65
CA GLN A 213 4.34 3.62 -8.67
C GLN A 213 4.02 2.23 -8.08
N ALA A 214 4.50 1.91 -6.87
CA ALA A 214 4.11 0.66 -6.20
C ALA A 214 2.61 0.64 -5.92
N TYR A 215 2.03 1.74 -5.42
CA TYR A 215 0.58 1.85 -5.21
C TYR A 215 -0.23 1.79 -6.51
N ARG A 216 0.24 2.42 -7.59
CA ARG A 216 -0.38 2.29 -8.93
C ARG A 216 -0.44 0.83 -9.37
N ILE A 217 0.66 0.07 -9.19
CA ILE A 217 0.70 -1.36 -9.48
C ILE A 217 -0.35 -2.10 -8.64
N LEU A 218 -0.38 -1.90 -7.33
CA LEU A 218 -1.27 -2.62 -6.42
C LEU A 218 -2.75 -2.31 -6.68
N LEU A 219 -3.10 -1.04 -6.86
CA LEU A 219 -4.46 -0.60 -7.14
C LEU A 219 -4.99 -1.14 -8.48
N THR A 220 -4.11 -1.28 -9.48
CA THR A 220 -4.50 -1.82 -10.80
C THR A 220 -4.56 -3.33 -10.87
N ARG A 221 -4.29 -4.08 -9.79
CA ARG A 221 -4.42 -5.55 -9.77
C ARG A 221 -5.85 -6.04 -9.63
N ALA A 222 -6.79 -5.20 -9.24
CA ALA A 222 -8.19 -5.57 -9.13
C ALA A 222 -8.92 -5.43 -10.47
N ILE A 223 -9.78 -6.42 -10.80
CA ILE A 223 -10.65 -6.40 -11.98
C ILE A 223 -12.02 -5.78 -11.66
N LYS A 224 -12.60 -6.12 -10.49
CA LYS A 224 -13.97 -5.77 -10.09
C LYS A 224 -14.03 -4.73 -8.96
N GLY A 225 -13.05 -4.75 -8.06
CA GLY A 225 -13.05 -3.79 -6.95
C GLY A 225 -11.87 -3.92 -5.99
N VAL A 226 -11.64 -2.84 -5.26
CA VAL A 226 -10.61 -2.74 -4.23
C VAL A 226 -11.21 -2.18 -2.94
N THR A 227 -10.86 -2.81 -1.80
CA THR A 227 -11.17 -2.29 -0.46
C THR A 227 -9.86 -1.89 0.19
N ILE A 228 -9.76 -0.62 0.58
CA ILE A 228 -8.51 0.00 1.03
C ILE A 228 -8.61 0.29 2.53
N TYR A 229 -7.69 -0.25 3.31
CA TYR A 229 -7.39 0.23 4.64
C TYR A 229 -6.24 1.23 4.56
N ILE A 230 -6.46 2.47 4.97
CA ILE A 230 -5.43 3.51 5.05
C ILE A 230 -5.18 3.80 6.53
N LYS A 231 -3.96 3.52 7.00
CA LYS A 231 -3.60 3.66 8.42
C LYS A 231 -3.62 5.12 8.88
N ASP A 232 -3.08 6.02 8.07
CA ASP A 232 -3.02 7.45 8.36
C ASP A 232 -4.40 8.10 8.18
N GLU A 233 -4.91 8.75 9.24
CA GLU A 233 -6.27 9.29 9.28
C GLU A 233 -6.48 10.46 8.32
N GLU A 234 -5.49 11.35 8.20
CA GLU A 234 -5.59 12.50 7.28
C GLU A 234 -5.59 12.02 5.83
N THR A 235 -4.71 11.08 5.49
CA THR A 235 -4.68 10.46 4.16
C THR A 235 -5.97 9.70 3.86
N ARG A 236 -6.51 8.99 4.84
CA ARG A 236 -7.77 8.26 4.71
C ARG A 236 -8.94 9.20 4.42
N ALA A 237 -9.03 10.31 5.17
CA ALA A 237 -10.04 11.34 4.94
C ALA A 237 -9.89 11.97 3.56
N TYR A 238 -8.67 12.32 3.18
CA TYR A 238 -8.35 12.92 1.88
C TYR A 238 -8.74 12.00 0.70
N VAL A 239 -8.38 10.72 0.76
CA VAL A 239 -8.74 9.77 -0.31
C VAL A 239 -10.25 9.55 -0.37
N ARG A 240 -10.96 9.54 0.77
CA ARG A 240 -12.43 9.49 0.79
C ARG A 240 -13.08 10.71 0.13
N GLU A 241 -12.56 11.89 0.41
CA GLU A 241 -13.02 13.15 -0.21
C GLU A 241 -12.85 13.08 -1.75
N LEU A 242 -11.69 12.66 -2.24
CA LEU A 242 -11.44 12.47 -3.67
C LEU A 242 -12.40 11.45 -4.30
N LEU A 243 -12.74 10.38 -3.59
CA LEU A 243 -13.68 9.35 -4.05
C LEU A 243 -15.14 9.82 -4.07
N ASN A 244 -15.50 10.77 -3.22
CA ASN A 244 -16.85 11.33 -3.16
C ASN A 244 -17.05 12.50 -4.13
N GLY A 245 -15.96 13.05 -4.67
CA GLY A 245 -16.01 14.16 -5.61
C GLY A 245 -16.29 15.53 -4.96
N GLU A 246 -16.02 15.62 -3.65
CA GLU A 246 -16.18 16.84 -2.84
C GLU A 246 -14.95 17.75 -2.89
#